data_b3b4e2230870b854d9f77108371126a8
#
_entry.id   b3b4e2230870b854d9f77108371126a8
#
_cell.length_a   1.000
_cell.length_b   1.000
_cell.length_c   1.000
_cell.angle_alpha   90.00
_cell.angle_beta   90.00
_cell.angle_gamma   90.00
#
_symmetry.space_group_name_H-M   'P 1'
#
loop_
_entity.id
_entity.type
_entity.pdbx_description
1 polymer ?
#
loop_
_entity_poly.entity_id
_entity_poly.type
_entity_poly.pdbx_seq_one_letter_code
_entity_poly.pdbx_strand_id
1 'polypeptide(L)'
;MFDTATYIRRRNELKKLVKEGIIILFGNNESPANFPNNGYYPFRQDSSFLYYFGLQRDGLVGIIDIDNDKDILVGNDIDIEDIVWYGSVESMTEMMQRCGAQETLPMKALKTICNEALSKHRKIHFLPPYRHDIKIQVFDLLGVHPIQQKEAASMELIKAVVKMRSAKEQQEIEELERAAVIGYKMHTTAMRLTKPGVTEKFVSGQVDGIAHSYGAMVSFPTIYTQHGEILHGAPSMNKLEEGRLVLCDAGGETLNNYCSDNTRTMPVNGKFTQRQLEIYSIVEACHDYTLELAKPGVKYADVHFAICRLMFDRLKELGLAKGNTEEAVRAGAHAMFLPHGLGHMMGMDVHDMENLDQINVGFDEETRPNLEQFGTNCLRMGRRLEEGFVVTDEPGIYFIPALIDEWKAKKHCAEFLNFDKLETYKDFGGIRIEDDVLITKDGCRFIGKDRIPYHPKDVEAFMANN
;
A
#
# COMPACT_ATOMS: atom_id res chain seq x y z
N MET A 1 2.62 -5.26 19.55
CA MET A 1 1.23 -4.79 19.71
C MET A 1 1.23 -3.65 20.71
N PHE A 2 0.26 -2.74 20.57
CA PHE A 2 0.12 -1.60 21.48
C PHE A 2 -0.48 -2.03 22.81
N ASP A 3 -0.52 -1.13 23.78
CA ASP A 3 -1.14 -1.38 25.06
C ASP A 3 -2.67 -1.48 24.97
N THR A 4 -3.29 -2.12 25.96
CA THR A 4 -4.75 -2.32 26.05
C THR A 4 -5.51 -1.00 25.99
N ALA A 5 -4.99 0.06 26.60
CA ALA A 5 -5.62 1.38 26.65
C ALA A 5 -5.77 1.99 25.24
N THR A 6 -4.84 1.71 24.34
CA THR A 6 -4.92 2.16 22.93
C THR A 6 -6.15 1.58 22.24
N TYR A 7 -6.40 0.28 22.35
CA TYR A 7 -7.54 -0.37 21.70
C TYR A 7 -8.88 0.07 22.29
N ILE A 8 -8.96 0.22 23.61
CA ILE A 8 -10.15 0.76 24.30
C ILE A 8 -10.44 2.19 23.80
N ARG A 9 -9.44 3.06 23.76
CA ARG A 9 -9.57 4.44 23.28
C ARG A 9 -10.04 4.50 21.83
N ARG A 10 -9.44 3.69 20.95
CA ARG A 10 -9.82 3.62 19.53
C ARG A 10 -11.28 3.18 19.34
N ARG A 11 -11.73 2.16 20.07
CA ARG A 11 -13.14 1.73 20.01
C ARG A 11 -14.09 2.80 20.57
N ASN A 12 -13.71 3.47 21.66
CA ASN A 12 -14.51 4.56 22.21
C ASN A 12 -14.62 5.76 21.26
N GLU A 13 -13.57 6.07 20.51
CA GLU A 13 -13.63 7.11 19.48
C GLU A 13 -14.50 6.66 18.28
N LEU A 14 -14.40 5.42 17.87
CA LEU A 14 -15.23 4.85 16.80
C LEU A 14 -16.72 4.90 17.18
N LYS A 15 -17.09 4.57 18.44
CA LYS A 15 -18.47 4.69 18.96
C LYS A 15 -19.01 6.11 18.83
N LYS A 16 -18.19 7.14 19.13
CA LYS A 16 -18.60 8.56 19.01
C LYS A 16 -18.84 8.97 17.55
N LEU A 17 -18.08 8.41 16.61
CA LEU A 17 -18.21 8.73 15.19
C LEU A 17 -19.41 8.04 14.54
N VAL A 18 -19.66 6.77 14.85
CA VAL A 18 -20.76 5.97 14.27
C VAL A 18 -22.09 6.22 14.99
N LYS A 19 -22.08 6.46 16.31
CA LYS A 19 -23.17 6.94 17.19
C LYS A 19 -24.21 5.92 17.62
N GLU A 20 -24.61 4.94 16.83
CA GLU A 20 -25.69 3.99 17.16
C GLU A 20 -25.46 2.63 16.50
N GLY A 21 -26.11 1.60 16.98
CA GLY A 21 -26.11 0.25 16.37
C GLY A 21 -25.00 -0.66 16.86
N ILE A 22 -24.70 -1.67 16.07
CA ILE A 22 -23.67 -2.68 16.34
C ILE A 22 -22.67 -2.65 15.19
N ILE A 23 -21.38 -2.53 15.50
CA ILE A 23 -20.30 -2.69 14.54
C ILE A 23 -19.78 -4.12 14.63
N ILE A 24 -19.64 -4.80 13.49
CA ILE A 24 -19.01 -6.11 13.39
C ILE A 24 -17.73 -5.96 12.57
N LEU A 25 -16.59 -6.24 13.19
CA LEU A 25 -15.28 -6.29 12.56
C LEU A 25 -14.84 -7.76 12.47
N PHE A 26 -14.79 -8.26 11.24
CA PHE A 26 -14.36 -9.61 10.97
C PHE A 26 -12.83 -9.68 10.95
N GLY A 27 -12.25 -10.56 11.77
CA GLY A 27 -10.87 -10.99 11.57
C GLY A 27 -10.78 -11.97 10.40
N ASN A 28 -9.57 -12.15 9.90
CA ASN A 28 -9.31 -13.13 8.85
C ASN A 28 -9.29 -14.55 9.40
N ASN A 29 -9.60 -15.52 8.53
CA ASN A 29 -9.39 -16.94 8.78
C ASN A 29 -8.12 -17.40 8.05
N GLU A 30 -7.53 -18.51 8.48
CA GLU A 30 -6.53 -19.21 7.69
C GLU A 30 -7.08 -19.59 6.31
N SER A 31 -6.22 -19.59 5.31
CA SER A 31 -6.60 -19.92 3.93
C SER A 31 -5.72 -21.05 3.43
N PRO A 32 -6.30 -22.21 3.07
CA PRO A 32 -5.52 -23.32 2.54
C PRO A 32 -4.95 -22.97 1.15
N ALA A 33 -3.69 -23.35 0.94
CA ALA A 33 -3.02 -23.14 -0.33
C ALA A 33 -3.44 -24.19 -1.37
N ASN A 34 -3.49 -25.47 -0.98
CA ASN A 34 -3.78 -26.58 -1.91
C ASN A 34 -4.50 -27.79 -1.29
N PHE A 35 -4.57 -27.89 0.04
CA PHE A 35 -5.34 -28.92 0.76
C PHE A 35 -5.74 -28.40 2.17
N PRO A 36 -6.79 -28.97 2.79
CA PRO A 36 -7.42 -28.37 3.97
C PRO A 36 -6.61 -28.44 5.27
N ASN A 37 -5.61 -29.31 5.36
CA ASN A 37 -4.84 -29.51 6.59
C ASN A 37 -3.34 -29.21 6.34
N ASN A 38 -2.75 -28.32 7.16
CA ASN A 38 -1.31 -27.99 7.18
C ASN A 38 -0.72 -27.34 5.93
N GLY A 39 -1.53 -27.06 4.90
CA GLY A 39 -1.09 -26.41 3.66
C GLY A 39 -1.64 -25.01 3.52
N TYR A 40 -1.41 -24.16 4.52
CA TYR A 40 -1.94 -22.79 4.55
C TYR A 40 -0.98 -21.77 3.94
N TYR A 41 -1.58 -20.70 3.39
CA TYR A 41 -0.82 -19.46 3.15
C TYR A 41 -0.45 -18.84 4.50
N PRO A 42 0.65 -18.07 4.59
CA PRO A 42 0.99 -17.32 5.80
C PRO A 42 -0.23 -16.51 6.28
N PHE A 43 -0.54 -16.64 7.57
CA PHE A 43 -1.69 -15.92 8.15
C PHE A 43 -1.39 -14.43 8.24
N ARG A 44 -2.34 -13.63 7.80
CA ARG A 44 -2.32 -12.18 7.92
C ARG A 44 -3.69 -11.69 8.39
N GLN A 45 -3.71 -11.02 9.53
CA GLN A 45 -4.94 -10.49 10.12
C GLN A 45 -5.51 -9.33 9.32
N ASP A 46 -6.85 -9.15 9.36
CA ASP A 46 -7.51 -7.96 8.83
C ASP A 46 -7.02 -6.70 9.56
N SER A 47 -6.63 -5.69 8.81
CA SER A 47 -6.01 -4.48 9.36
C SER A 47 -6.97 -3.65 10.21
N SER A 48 -8.26 -3.59 9.86
CA SER A 48 -9.25 -2.86 10.68
C SER A 48 -9.56 -3.61 11.97
N PHE A 49 -9.71 -4.95 11.92
CA PHE A 49 -9.83 -5.76 13.13
C PHE A 49 -8.60 -5.56 14.03
N LEU A 50 -7.40 -5.64 13.45
CA LEU A 50 -6.14 -5.47 14.19
C LEU A 50 -6.00 -4.07 14.80
N TYR A 51 -6.42 -3.03 14.09
CA TYR A 51 -6.40 -1.64 14.58
C TYR A 51 -7.26 -1.42 15.83
N TYR A 52 -8.42 -2.11 15.91
CA TYR A 52 -9.36 -1.94 17.01
C TYR A 52 -9.25 -2.98 18.12
N PHE A 53 -8.70 -4.18 17.85
CA PHE A 53 -8.61 -5.27 18.84
C PHE A 53 -7.18 -5.74 19.10
N GLY A 54 -6.23 -5.52 18.21
CA GLY A 54 -4.82 -5.85 18.46
C GLY A 54 -4.51 -7.34 18.58
N LEU A 55 -5.27 -8.22 17.93
CA LEU A 55 -5.16 -9.66 18.05
C LEU A 55 -4.78 -10.32 16.72
N GLN A 56 -3.72 -11.15 16.75
CA GLN A 56 -3.12 -11.80 15.58
C GLN A 56 -3.54 -13.30 15.47
N ARG A 57 -4.74 -13.65 15.86
CA ARG A 57 -5.26 -15.00 15.74
C ARG A 57 -6.38 -15.05 14.70
N ASP A 58 -6.44 -16.13 13.94
CA ASP A 58 -7.52 -16.44 13.00
C ASP A 58 -8.86 -16.71 13.71
N GLY A 59 -9.95 -16.67 12.95
CA GLY A 59 -11.28 -17.06 13.42
C GLY A 59 -11.86 -16.17 14.52
N LEU A 60 -11.43 -14.91 14.62
CA LEU A 60 -11.95 -13.94 15.59
C LEU A 60 -12.91 -12.94 14.94
N VAL A 61 -13.89 -12.48 15.70
CA VAL A 61 -14.77 -11.38 15.33
C VAL A 61 -14.87 -10.41 16.50
N GLY A 62 -14.69 -9.11 16.22
CA GLY A 62 -14.92 -8.04 17.19
C GLY A 62 -16.31 -7.45 17.03
N ILE A 63 -17.05 -7.32 18.13
CA ILE A 63 -18.33 -6.63 18.16
C ILE A 63 -18.18 -5.40 19.05
N ILE A 64 -18.62 -4.25 18.52
CA ILE A 64 -18.71 -2.99 19.27
C ILE A 64 -20.20 -2.63 19.30
N ASP A 65 -20.84 -2.94 20.41
CA ASP A 65 -22.26 -2.62 20.64
C ASP A 65 -22.37 -1.19 21.22
N ILE A 66 -22.65 -0.24 20.34
CA ILE A 66 -22.67 1.20 20.68
C ILE A 66 -23.82 1.50 21.62
N ASP A 67 -25.02 0.92 21.37
CA ASP A 67 -26.22 1.24 22.13
C ASP A 67 -26.15 0.74 23.58
N ASN A 68 -25.39 -0.35 23.82
CA ASN A 68 -25.21 -0.93 25.16
C ASN A 68 -23.82 -0.60 25.76
N ASP A 69 -22.99 0.17 25.06
CA ASP A 69 -21.61 0.50 25.42
C ASP A 69 -20.77 -0.74 25.77
N LYS A 70 -20.81 -1.76 24.90
CA LYS A 70 -20.19 -3.05 25.16
C LYS A 70 -19.30 -3.50 24.00
N ASP A 71 -18.07 -3.86 24.31
CA ASP A 71 -17.13 -4.44 23.36
C ASP A 71 -16.99 -5.96 23.65
N ILE A 72 -17.20 -6.78 22.63
CA ILE A 72 -17.26 -8.25 22.74
C ILE A 72 -16.25 -8.86 21.78
N LEU A 73 -15.45 -9.79 22.26
CA LEU A 73 -14.60 -10.64 21.44
C LEU A 73 -15.29 -11.97 21.19
N VAL A 74 -15.55 -12.31 19.93
CA VAL A 74 -16.19 -13.56 19.55
C VAL A 74 -15.15 -14.50 18.92
N GLY A 75 -15.13 -15.74 19.38
CA GLY A 75 -14.22 -16.78 18.91
C GLY A 75 -14.36 -18.04 19.74
N ASN A 76 -13.57 -19.06 19.45
CA ASN A 76 -13.54 -20.30 20.24
C ASN A 76 -12.15 -20.49 20.85
N ASP A 77 -12.08 -21.07 22.05
CA ASP A 77 -10.83 -21.62 22.55
C ASP A 77 -10.42 -22.82 21.68
N ILE A 78 -9.11 -23.05 21.62
CA ILE A 78 -8.57 -24.25 20.97
C ILE A 78 -8.77 -25.47 21.89
N ASP A 79 -8.90 -26.63 21.30
CA ASP A 79 -9.03 -27.89 22.05
C ASP A 79 -7.66 -28.56 22.27
N ILE A 80 -7.69 -29.73 22.93
CA ILE A 80 -6.46 -30.47 23.24
C ILE A 80 -5.77 -31.02 21.96
N GLU A 81 -6.54 -31.32 20.94
CA GLU A 81 -6.00 -31.79 19.66
C GLU A 81 -5.23 -30.67 18.96
N ASP A 82 -5.78 -29.47 18.91
CA ASP A 82 -5.10 -28.28 18.39
C ASP A 82 -3.80 -27.98 19.18
N ILE A 83 -3.83 -28.13 20.52
CA ILE A 83 -2.64 -27.92 21.36
C ILE A 83 -1.54 -28.94 21.02
N VAL A 84 -1.91 -30.18 20.72
CA VAL A 84 -0.95 -31.22 20.32
C VAL A 84 -0.26 -30.87 19.01
N TRP A 85 -0.98 -30.28 18.06
CA TRP A 85 -0.44 -29.96 16.74
C TRP A 85 0.27 -28.61 16.67
N TYR A 86 -0.23 -27.59 17.37
CA TYR A 86 0.21 -26.20 17.19
C TYR A 86 0.81 -25.60 18.48
N GLY A 87 0.80 -26.31 19.59
CA GLY A 87 1.22 -25.79 20.90
C GLY A 87 0.11 -24.98 21.60
N SER A 88 0.36 -24.59 22.84
CA SER A 88 -0.58 -23.75 23.59
C SER A 88 -0.60 -22.32 23.07
N VAL A 89 -1.80 -21.76 22.92
CA VAL A 89 -2.04 -20.36 22.56
C VAL A 89 -2.85 -19.67 23.67
N GLU A 90 -2.91 -18.34 23.62
CA GLU A 90 -3.75 -17.58 24.56
C GLU A 90 -5.22 -18.04 24.46
N SER A 91 -5.85 -18.18 25.62
CA SER A 91 -7.30 -18.42 25.73
C SER A 91 -8.10 -17.19 25.28
N MET A 92 -9.37 -17.41 24.96
CA MET A 92 -10.29 -16.30 24.65
C MET A 92 -10.37 -15.28 25.80
N THR A 93 -10.29 -15.72 27.04
CA THR A 93 -10.28 -14.85 28.23
C THR A 93 -9.04 -13.99 28.31
N GLU A 94 -7.85 -14.54 28.05
CA GLU A 94 -6.59 -13.79 28.05
C GLU A 94 -6.56 -12.77 26.90
N MET A 95 -7.00 -13.16 25.69
CA MET A 95 -7.12 -12.26 24.55
C MET A 95 -8.12 -11.12 24.80
N MET A 96 -9.27 -11.43 25.41
CA MET A 96 -10.27 -10.43 25.82
C MET A 96 -9.65 -9.39 26.77
N GLN A 97 -8.92 -9.85 27.79
CA GLN A 97 -8.24 -8.94 28.71
C GLN A 97 -7.18 -8.09 28.03
N ARG A 98 -6.41 -8.70 27.13
CA ARG A 98 -5.34 -8.02 26.37
C ARG A 98 -5.88 -6.97 25.41
N CYS A 99 -6.99 -7.23 24.72
CA CYS A 99 -7.63 -6.22 23.84
C CYS A 99 -8.55 -5.26 24.60
N GLY A 100 -8.84 -5.53 25.90
CA GLY A 100 -9.71 -4.70 26.73
C GLY A 100 -11.19 -4.75 26.31
N ALA A 101 -11.65 -5.88 25.77
CA ALA A 101 -13.08 -6.13 25.61
C ALA A 101 -13.73 -6.51 26.94
N GLN A 102 -15.03 -6.27 27.11
CA GLN A 102 -15.73 -6.56 28.37
C GLN A 102 -16.25 -8.00 28.45
N GLU A 103 -16.39 -8.67 27.31
CA GLU A 103 -16.96 -10.01 27.25
C GLU A 103 -16.31 -10.82 26.13
N THR A 104 -16.30 -12.15 26.29
CA THR A 104 -16.00 -13.09 25.21
C THR A 104 -17.13 -14.06 25.03
N LEU A 105 -17.45 -14.39 23.77
CA LEU A 105 -18.53 -15.32 23.40
C LEU A 105 -18.03 -16.33 22.36
N PRO A 106 -18.57 -17.56 22.36
CA PRO A 106 -18.23 -18.54 21.33
C PRO A 106 -18.78 -18.12 19.96
N MET A 107 -18.13 -18.54 18.87
CA MET A 107 -18.49 -18.17 17.49
C MET A 107 -19.97 -18.43 17.16
N LYS A 108 -20.56 -19.51 17.71
CA LYS A 108 -22.00 -19.82 17.53
C LYS A 108 -22.96 -18.72 18.03
N ALA A 109 -22.52 -17.86 18.96
CA ALA A 109 -23.35 -16.77 19.49
C ALA A 109 -23.51 -15.61 18.48
N LEU A 110 -22.62 -15.48 17.51
CA LEU A 110 -22.60 -14.38 16.55
C LEU A 110 -23.93 -14.28 15.77
N LYS A 111 -24.45 -15.42 15.30
CA LYS A 111 -25.73 -15.47 14.57
C LYS A 111 -26.92 -15.03 15.44
N THR A 112 -26.91 -15.41 16.72
CA THR A 112 -27.96 -14.99 17.68
C THR A 112 -27.92 -13.48 17.87
N ILE A 113 -26.75 -12.91 18.08
CA ILE A 113 -26.56 -11.45 18.22
C ILE A 113 -27.08 -10.69 17.00
N CYS A 114 -26.72 -11.15 15.79
CA CYS A 114 -27.19 -10.53 14.55
C CYS A 114 -28.73 -10.62 14.42
N ASN A 115 -29.30 -11.79 14.69
CA ASN A 115 -30.76 -11.98 14.62
C ASN A 115 -31.51 -11.10 15.64
N GLU A 116 -31.00 -10.99 16.86
CA GLU A 116 -31.58 -10.10 17.88
C GLU A 116 -31.52 -8.65 17.48
N ALA A 117 -30.38 -8.19 16.91
CA ALA A 117 -30.25 -6.84 16.42
C ALA A 117 -31.24 -6.56 15.29
N LEU A 118 -31.33 -7.45 14.31
CA LEU A 118 -32.28 -7.35 13.19
C LEU A 118 -33.73 -7.33 13.68
N SER A 119 -34.11 -8.22 14.62
CA SER A 119 -35.47 -8.27 15.19
C SER A 119 -35.87 -7.00 15.93
N LYS A 120 -34.89 -6.29 16.50
CA LYS A 120 -35.07 -5.01 17.20
C LYS A 120 -34.88 -3.80 16.28
N HIS A 121 -34.73 -4.01 14.97
CA HIS A 121 -34.44 -2.98 13.97
C HIS A 121 -33.20 -2.11 14.29
N ARG A 122 -32.20 -2.68 14.97
CA ARG A 122 -30.94 -2.03 15.21
C ARG A 122 -30.07 -2.02 13.94
N LYS A 123 -29.32 -0.96 13.71
CA LYS A 123 -28.34 -0.92 12.62
C LYS A 123 -27.21 -1.91 12.89
N ILE A 124 -26.81 -2.64 11.87
CA ILE A 124 -25.60 -3.47 11.89
C ILE A 124 -24.62 -2.88 10.87
N HIS A 125 -23.46 -2.46 11.36
CA HIS A 125 -22.41 -1.88 10.57
C HIS A 125 -21.32 -2.91 10.30
N PHE A 126 -20.90 -3.05 9.05
CA PHE A 126 -19.76 -3.84 8.64
C PHE A 126 -18.99 -3.12 7.52
N LEU A 127 -17.71 -3.45 7.38
CA LEU A 127 -16.84 -2.95 6.30
C LEU A 127 -16.96 -3.84 5.06
N PRO A 128 -16.71 -3.33 3.84
CA PRO A 128 -16.77 -4.14 2.63
C PRO A 128 -15.81 -5.34 2.71
N PRO A 129 -16.30 -6.59 2.70
CA PRO A 129 -15.41 -7.74 2.77
C PRO A 129 -14.71 -7.98 1.43
N TYR A 130 -13.40 -8.18 1.47
CA TYR A 130 -12.58 -8.50 0.30
C TYR A 130 -12.29 -10.01 0.17
N ARG A 131 -12.30 -10.77 1.27
CA ARG A 131 -12.11 -12.22 1.29
C ARG A 131 -13.43 -12.97 1.02
N HIS A 132 -13.34 -14.05 0.28
CA HIS A 132 -14.54 -14.85 -0.10
C HIS A 132 -15.18 -15.57 1.09
N ASP A 133 -14.37 -16.09 2.03
CA ASP A 133 -14.85 -16.71 3.27
C ASP A 133 -15.66 -15.73 4.13
N ILE A 134 -15.18 -14.50 4.27
CA ILE A 134 -15.89 -13.43 5.00
C ILE A 134 -17.17 -13.02 4.24
N LYS A 135 -17.16 -12.97 2.90
CA LYS A 135 -18.38 -12.71 2.11
C LYS A 135 -19.47 -13.76 2.35
N ILE A 136 -19.08 -15.05 2.47
CA ILE A 136 -20.01 -16.13 2.80
C ILE A 136 -20.53 -15.94 4.23
N GLN A 137 -19.67 -15.63 5.18
CA GLN A 137 -20.04 -15.39 6.58
C GLN A 137 -21.02 -14.21 6.71
N VAL A 138 -20.80 -13.11 6.04
CA VAL A 138 -21.71 -11.95 6.01
C VAL A 138 -23.07 -12.36 5.42
N PHE A 139 -23.08 -13.17 4.35
CA PHE A 139 -24.33 -13.69 3.77
C PHE A 139 -25.09 -14.57 4.77
N ASP A 140 -24.41 -15.49 5.44
CA ASP A 140 -25.03 -16.41 6.42
C ASP A 140 -25.58 -15.67 7.66
N LEU A 141 -24.92 -14.59 8.06
CA LEU A 141 -25.31 -13.81 9.25
C LEU A 141 -26.42 -12.79 8.96
N LEU A 142 -26.31 -12.09 7.85
CA LEU A 142 -27.13 -10.90 7.57
C LEU A 142 -28.05 -11.05 6.35
N GLY A 143 -27.92 -12.14 5.58
CA GLY A 143 -28.69 -12.36 4.36
C GLY A 143 -28.30 -11.45 3.18
N VAL A 144 -27.20 -10.70 3.27
CA VAL A 144 -26.75 -9.80 2.21
C VAL A 144 -25.92 -10.58 1.19
N HIS A 145 -26.43 -10.66 -0.04
CA HIS A 145 -25.76 -11.41 -1.11
C HIS A 145 -24.36 -10.83 -1.43
N PRO A 146 -23.31 -11.66 -1.66
CA PRO A 146 -21.93 -11.20 -1.88
C PRO A 146 -21.75 -10.06 -2.89
N ILE A 147 -22.53 -10.03 -3.96
CA ILE A 147 -22.50 -8.97 -4.98
C ILE A 147 -22.96 -7.60 -4.42
N GLN A 148 -23.86 -7.62 -3.43
CA GLN A 148 -24.44 -6.41 -2.83
C GLN A 148 -23.68 -5.91 -1.60
N GLN A 149 -22.74 -6.70 -1.08
CA GLN A 149 -22.10 -6.39 0.21
C GLN A 149 -21.26 -5.11 0.18
N LYS A 150 -20.65 -4.77 -0.95
CA LYS A 150 -19.92 -3.50 -1.08
C LYS A 150 -20.85 -2.30 -0.92
N GLU A 151 -22.01 -2.35 -1.54
CA GLU A 151 -23.02 -1.28 -1.50
C GLU A 151 -23.79 -1.25 -0.17
N ALA A 152 -23.98 -2.40 0.45
CA ALA A 152 -24.65 -2.55 1.74
C ALA A 152 -23.74 -2.24 2.94
N ALA A 153 -22.43 -2.14 2.73
CA ALA A 153 -21.49 -1.77 3.78
C ALA A 153 -21.77 -0.36 4.32
N SER A 154 -21.53 -0.16 5.60
CA SER A 154 -21.86 1.09 6.28
C SER A 154 -20.91 2.23 5.88
N MET A 155 -21.40 3.20 5.13
CA MET A 155 -20.63 4.39 4.78
C MET A 155 -20.24 5.23 6.01
N GLU A 156 -21.07 5.23 7.07
CA GLU A 156 -20.76 5.88 8.34
C GLU A 156 -19.53 5.23 8.99
N LEU A 157 -19.46 3.90 9.00
CA LEU A 157 -18.31 3.16 9.52
C LEU A 157 -17.08 3.35 8.64
N ILE A 158 -17.22 3.28 7.30
CA ILE A 158 -16.12 3.50 6.35
C ILE A 158 -15.47 4.87 6.59
N LYS A 159 -16.29 5.94 6.64
CA LYS A 159 -15.79 7.30 6.89
C LYS A 159 -15.11 7.44 8.25
N ALA A 160 -15.66 6.80 9.28
CA ALA A 160 -15.07 6.81 10.62
C ALA A 160 -13.70 6.11 10.65
N VAL A 161 -13.59 4.92 10.04
CA VAL A 161 -12.33 4.18 9.96
C VAL A 161 -11.29 4.95 9.15
N VAL A 162 -11.66 5.48 7.99
CA VAL A 162 -10.76 6.29 7.16
C VAL A 162 -10.26 7.51 7.94
N LYS A 163 -11.15 8.23 8.63
CA LYS A 163 -10.75 9.38 9.46
C LYS A 163 -9.74 8.99 10.53
N MET A 164 -9.98 7.87 11.22
CA MET A 164 -9.13 7.45 12.35
C MET A 164 -7.78 6.89 11.91
N ARG A 165 -7.72 6.15 10.79
CA ARG A 165 -6.48 5.52 10.32
C ARG A 165 -5.63 6.41 9.41
N SER A 166 -6.18 7.51 8.86
CA SER A 166 -5.44 8.40 7.95
C SER A 166 -4.31 9.14 8.66
N ALA A 167 -4.59 9.80 9.78
CA ALA A 167 -3.58 10.46 10.58
C ALA A 167 -3.00 9.48 11.60
N LYS A 168 -1.72 9.14 11.42
CA LYS A 168 -1.01 8.15 12.24
C LYS A 168 -0.70 8.71 13.62
N GLU A 169 -0.98 7.92 14.65
CA GLU A 169 -0.55 8.20 16.02
C GLU A 169 0.96 8.00 16.16
N GLN A 170 1.58 8.60 17.17
CA GLN A 170 3.04 8.50 17.38
C GLN A 170 3.54 7.05 17.42
N GLN A 171 2.82 6.15 18.08
CA GLN A 171 3.17 4.73 18.15
C GLN A 171 3.07 4.01 16.79
N GLU A 172 2.18 4.47 15.90
CA GLU A 172 2.07 3.95 14.53
C GLU A 172 3.23 4.44 13.66
N ILE A 173 3.63 5.71 13.84
CA ILE A 173 4.82 6.27 13.18
C ILE A 173 6.08 5.48 13.60
N GLU A 174 6.20 5.10 14.88
CA GLU A 174 7.32 4.27 15.35
C GLU A 174 7.33 2.88 14.71
N GLU A 175 6.16 2.27 14.45
CA GLU A 175 6.08 1.02 13.70
C GLU A 175 6.49 1.20 12.22
N LEU A 176 6.06 2.29 11.57
CA LEU A 176 6.46 2.61 10.22
C LEU A 176 7.98 2.88 10.11
N GLU A 177 8.58 3.53 11.11
CA GLU A 177 10.05 3.67 11.20
C GLU A 177 10.75 2.30 11.32
N ARG A 178 10.16 1.33 12.02
CA ARG A 178 10.68 -0.05 12.08
C ARG A 178 10.52 -0.76 10.74
N ALA A 179 9.39 -0.58 10.05
CA ALA A 179 9.18 -1.12 8.71
C ALA A 179 10.20 -0.56 7.71
N ALA A 180 10.50 0.74 7.78
CA ALA A 180 11.52 1.36 6.95
C ALA A 180 12.92 0.77 7.16
N VAL A 181 13.26 0.33 8.38
CA VAL A 181 14.53 -0.40 8.61
C VAL A 181 14.54 -1.74 7.87
N ILE A 182 13.39 -2.43 7.79
CA ILE A 182 13.27 -3.67 7.00
C ILE A 182 13.45 -3.35 5.51
N GLY A 183 12.73 -2.34 5.00
CA GLY A 183 12.85 -1.87 3.61
C GLY A 183 14.29 -1.49 3.24
N TYR A 184 14.99 -0.75 4.11
CA TYR A 184 16.41 -0.43 3.92
C TYR A 184 17.28 -1.69 3.74
N LYS A 185 17.08 -2.71 4.59
CA LYS A 185 17.82 -3.99 4.49
C LYS A 185 17.48 -4.75 3.21
N MET A 186 16.22 -4.75 2.78
CA MET A 186 15.77 -5.37 1.55
C MET A 186 16.46 -4.74 0.34
N HIS A 187 16.40 -3.43 0.20
CA HIS A 187 16.99 -2.69 -0.93
C HIS A 187 18.51 -2.74 -0.96
N THR A 188 19.16 -2.60 0.18
CA THR A 188 20.63 -2.73 0.24
C THR A 188 21.09 -4.16 -0.05
N THR A 189 20.30 -5.17 0.25
CA THR A 189 20.55 -6.56 -0.17
C THR A 189 20.38 -6.71 -1.68
N ALA A 190 19.33 -6.15 -2.28
CA ALA A 190 19.14 -6.12 -3.71
C ALA A 190 20.35 -5.48 -4.43
N MET A 191 20.81 -4.31 -3.95
CA MET A 191 21.97 -3.60 -4.53
C MET A 191 23.26 -4.45 -4.49
N ARG A 192 23.52 -5.17 -3.39
CA ARG A 192 24.70 -6.06 -3.27
C ARG A 192 24.66 -7.24 -4.21
N LEU A 193 23.48 -7.79 -4.46
CA LEU A 193 23.28 -9.01 -5.26
C LEU A 193 23.08 -8.74 -6.75
N THR A 194 22.79 -7.48 -7.13
CA THR A 194 22.59 -7.08 -8.52
C THR A 194 23.92 -7.12 -9.29
N LYS A 195 24.09 -8.19 -10.10
CA LYS A 195 25.30 -8.40 -10.93
C LYS A 195 24.91 -9.11 -12.23
N PRO A 196 25.63 -8.87 -13.34
CA PRO A 196 25.39 -9.59 -14.59
C PRO A 196 25.39 -11.11 -14.40
N GLY A 197 24.42 -11.78 -15.00
CA GLY A 197 24.29 -13.25 -14.98
C GLY A 197 23.52 -13.82 -13.78
N VAL A 198 23.23 -13.04 -12.74
CA VAL A 198 22.32 -13.41 -11.64
C VAL A 198 20.89 -13.37 -12.16
N THR A 199 19.99 -14.23 -11.68
CA THR A 199 18.58 -14.20 -12.10
C THR A 199 17.76 -13.25 -11.22
N GLU A 200 16.73 -12.61 -11.81
CA GLU A 200 15.79 -11.78 -11.08
C GLU A 200 15.17 -12.55 -9.89
N LYS A 201 14.76 -13.81 -10.14
CA LYS A 201 14.14 -14.67 -9.12
C LYS A 201 15.05 -14.94 -7.93
N PHE A 202 16.37 -15.09 -8.15
CA PHE A 202 17.31 -15.31 -7.05
C PHE A 202 17.39 -14.08 -6.14
N VAL A 203 17.56 -12.89 -6.73
CA VAL A 203 17.67 -11.66 -5.93
C VAL A 203 16.38 -11.38 -5.19
N SER A 204 15.22 -11.46 -5.85
CA SER A 204 13.91 -11.30 -5.21
C SER A 204 13.75 -12.26 -4.03
N GLY A 205 14.09 -13.54 -4.18
CA GLY A 205 13.98 -14.49 -3.06
C GLY A 205 14.87 -14.14 -1.85
N GLN A 206 16.06 -13.54 -2.09
CA GLN A 206 16.90 -13.06 -0.99
C GLN A 206 16.30 -11.82 -0.32
N VAL A 207 15.71 -10.91 -1.09
CA VAL A 207 15.02 -9.71 -0.62
C VAL A 207 13.80 -10.10 0.23
N ASP A 208 12.97 -11.03 -0.23
CA ASP A 208 11.84 -11.57 0.52
C ASP A 208 12.29 -12.23 1.84
N GLY A 209 13.43 -12.97 1.79
CA GLY A 209 14.03 -13.58 2.97
C GLY A 209 14.42 -12.56 4.05
N ILE A 210 14.80 -11.33 3.68
CA ILE A 210 15.07 -10.26 4.64
C ILE A 210 13.77 -9.84 5.33
N ALA A 211 12.67 -9.63 4.60
CA ALA A 211 11.38 -9.28 5.21
C ALA A 211 10.96 -10.32 6.25
N HIS A 212 11.04 -11.61 5.92
CA HIS A 212 10.73 -12.71 6.85
C HIS A 212 11.69 -12.83 8.04
N SER A 213 12.94 -12.39 7.87
CA SER A 213 13.95 -12.48 8.94
C SER A 213 13.83 -11.37 9.98
N TYR A 214 13.33 -10.22 9.60
CA TYR A 214 13.30 -9.02 10.45
C TYR A 214 11.88 -8.54 10.78
N GLY A 215 10.86 -9.02 10.07
CA GLY A 215 9.46 -8.66 10.24
C GLY A 215 8.53 -9.87 10.17
N ALA A 216 7.31 -9.64 9.73
CA ALA A 216 6.31 -10.68 9.53
C ALA A 216 6.39 -11.28 8.12
N MET A 217 6.26 -10.43 7.10
CA MET A 217 6.25 -10.83 5.69
C MET A 217 6.61 -9.63 4.80
N VAL A 218 6.61 -9.84 3.49
CA VAL A 218 6.66 -8.73 2.52
C VAL A 218 5.36 -7.92 2.57
N SER A 219 5.43 -6.61 2.40
CA SER A 219 4.24 -5.73 2.33
C SER A 219 3.38 -6.04 1.11
N PHE A 220 4.01 -6.48 0.03
CA PHE A 220 3.42 -6.88 -1.26
C PHE A 220 4.39 -7.79 -2.00
N PRO A 221 3.94 -8.51 -3.05
CA PRO A 221 4.83 -9.33 -3.87
C PRO A 221 5.95 -8.48 -4.48
N THR A 222 7.20 -8.77 -4.10
CA THR A 222 8.38 -8.02 -4.54
C THR A 222 8.46 -7.95 -6.06
N ILE A 223 8.62 -6.75 -6.61
CA ILE A 223 8.92 -6.47 -8.00
C ILE A 223 10.44 -6.33 -8.12
N TYR A 224 11.06 -7.17 -8.93
CA TYR A 224 12.48 -7.08 -9.21
C TYR A 224 12.71 -7.47 -10.65
N THR A 225 12.93 -6.48 -11.53
CA THR A 225 12.95 -6.73 -12.97
C THR A 225 13.86 -5.77 -13.72
N GLN A 226 14.53 -6.25 -14.77
CA GLN A 226 15.23 -5.41 -15.75
C GLN A 226 14.28 -4.85 -16.85
N HIS A 227 12.99 -5.16 -16.75
CA HIS A 227 11.90 -4.61 -17.56
C HIS A 227 11.08 -3.61 -16.72
N GLY A 228 11.73 -2.53 -16.26
CA GLY A 228 11.09 -1.52 -15.42
C GLY A 228 9.90 -0.79 -16.07
N GLU A 229 9.70 -0.96 -17.38
CA GLU A 229 8.51 -0.50 -18.09
C GLU A 229 7.26 -1.35 -17.81
N ILE A 230 7.41 -2.50 -17.15
CA ILE A 230 6.31 -3.34 -16.66
C ILE A 230 6.12 -3.03 -15.19
N LEU A 231 5.08 -2.26 -14.87
CA LEU A 231 4.88 -1.66 -13.55
C LEU A 231 4.75 -2.68 -12.40
N HIS A 232 4.13 -3.85 -12.65
CA HIS A 232 3.97 -4.94 -11.69
C HIS A 232 4.55 -6.25 -12.24
N GLY A 233 5.79 -6.20 -12.74
CA GLY A 233 6.47 -7.35 -13.31
C GLY A 233 6.92 -8.35 -12.22
N ALA A 234 6.43 -9.59 -12.29
CA ALA A 234 6.90 -10.64 -11.39
C ALA A 234 8.36 -11.04 -11.71
N PRO A 235 9.21 -11.26 -10.69
CA PRO A 235 10.59 -11.71 -10.89
C PRO A 235 10.66 -13.02 -11.66
N SER A 236 11.49 -13.07 -12.69
CA SER A 236 11.63 -14.20 -13.61
C SER A 236 12.95 -14.96 -13.45
N MET A 237 13.12 -16.04 -14.21
CA MET A 237 14.41 -16.75 -14.34
C MET A 237 15.36 -16.07 -15.33
N ASN A 238 14.99 -14.92 -15.89
CA ASN A 238 15.88 -14.16 -16.76
C ASN A 238 17.14 -13.73 -16.01
N LYS A 239 18.27 -13.86 -16.67
CA LYS A 239 19.54 -13.37 -16.15
C LYS A 239 19.66 -11.88 -16.39
N LEU A 240 20.17 -11.18 -15.41
CA LEU A 240 20.48 -9.77 -15.51
C LEU A 240 21.56 -9.53 -16.55
N GLU A 241 21.34 -8.58 -17.43
CA GLU A 241 22.20 -8.25 -18.56
C GLU A 241 23.01 -6.98 -18.28
N GLU A 242 24.29 -6.98 -18.62
CA GLU A 242 25.13 -5.81 -18.53
C GLU A 242 24.59 -4.66 -19.39
N GLY A 243 24.65 -3.43 -18.84
CA GLY A 243 24.15 -2.24 -19.50
C GLY A 243 22.66 -1.96 -19.30
N ARG A 244 21.91 -2.90 -18.68
CA ARG A 244 20.52 -2.69 -18.32
C ARG A 244 20.35 -2.06 -16.93
N LEU A 245 19.17 -1.53 -16.68
CA LEU A 245 18.71 -1.14 -15.35
C LEU A 245 17.88 -2.27 -14.74
N VAL A 246 17.86 -2.34 -13.42
CA VAL A 246 16.92 -3.13 -12.64
C VAL A 246 16.08 -2.19 -11.78
N LEU A 247 14.79 -2.35 -11.83
CA LEU A 247 13.85 -1.73 -10.92
C LEU A 247 13.53 -2.75 -9.82
N CYS A 248 13.81 -2.37 -8.58
CA CYS A 248 13.45 -3.11 -7.37
C CYS A 248 12.40 -2.31 -6.60
N ASP A 249 11.22 -2.88 -6.43
CA ASP A 249 10.13 -2.32 -5.66
C ASP A 249 9.73 -3.37 -4.61
N ALA A 250 9.97 -3.03 -3.34
CA ALA A 250 9.89 -3.98 -2.24
C ALA A 250 9.69 -3.27 -0.91
N GLY A 251 8.93 -3.90 -0.04
CA GLY A 251 8.72 -3.46 1.32
C GLY A 251 8.45 -4.62 2.28
N GLY A 252 8.62 -4.39 3.57
CA GLY A 252 8.41 -5.39 4.60
C GLY A 252 7.43 -4.93 5.67
N GLU A 253 6.67 -5.87 6.22
CA GLU A 253 5.77 -5.66 7.34
C GLU A 253 6.48 -5.90 8.67
N THR A 254 6.22 -5.05 9.68
CA THR A 254 6.56 -5.35 11.07
C THR A 254 5.67 -6.47 11.62
N LEU A 255 6.00 -6.99 12.81
CA LEU A 255 5.15 -7.95 13.51
C LEU A 255 3.78 -7.38 13.93
N ASN A 256 3.60 -6.05 13.85
CA ASN A 256 2.33 -5.37 14.06
C ASN A 256 1.62 -5.02 12.74
N ASN A 257 2.11 -5.56 11.62
CA ASN A 257 1.61 -5.36 10.27
C ASN A 257 1.60 -3.89 9.79
N TYR A 258 2.59 -3.10 10.18
CA TYR A 258 2.86 -1.81 9.55
C TYR A 258 3.88 -2.02 8.43
N CYS A 259 3.59 -1.43 7.28
CA CYS A 259 4.29 -1.66 6.04
C CYS A 259 5.38 -0.61 5.77
N SER A 260 6.38 -0.96 4.99
CA SER A 260 7.19 -0.02 4.21
C SER A 260 6.95 -0.24 2.73
N ASP A 261 7.17 0.80 1.93
CA ASP A 261 7.06 0.80 0.49
C ASP A 261 8.19 1.63 -0.12
N ASN A 262 9.05 0.98 -0.89
CA ASN A 262 10.18 1.67 -1.50
C ASN A 262 10.49 1.10 -2.88
N THR A 263 10.82 1.98 -3.81
CA THR A 263 11.40 1.60 -5.11
C THR A 263 12.77 2.21 -5.30
N ARG A 264 13.70 1.41 -5.83
CA ARG A 264 14.99 1.87 -6.33
C ARG A 264 15.27 1.27 -7.70
N THR A 265 15.82 2.11 -8.57
CA THR A 265 16.33 1.66 -9.87
C THR A 265 17.85 1.75 -9.86
N MET A 266 18.52 0.67 -10.26
CA MET A 266 19.97 0.55 -10.21
C MET A 266 20.55 -0.07 -11.48
N PRO A 267 21.79 0.26 -11.86
CA PRO A 267 22.46 -0.34 -13.04
C PRO A 267 22.97 -1.74 -12.72
N VAL A 268 22.70 -2.72 -13.59
CA VAL A 268 23.09 -4.14 -13.40
C VAL A 268 24.60 -4.30 -13.16
N ASN A 269 25.42 -3.53 -13.85
CA ASN A 269 26.90 -3.60 -13.75
C ASN A 269 27.49 -2.52 -12.81
N GLY A 270 26.67 -1.91 -11.94
CA GLY A 270 27.12 -0.93 -10.92
C GLY A 270 27.48 0.45 -11.47
N LYS A 271 27.23 0.74 -12.75
CA LYS A 271 27.49 2.03 -13.38
C LYS A 271 26.37 2.41 -14.33
N PHE A 272 25.83 3.61 -14.15
CA PHE A 272 24.85 4.20 -15.07
C PHE A 272 25.54 4.67 -16.37
N THR A 273 24.86 4.44 -17.48
CA THR A 273 25.24 5.10 -18.76
C THR A 273 24.77 6.55 -18.75
N GLN A 274 25.32 7.41 -19.62
CA GLN A 274 24.88 8.81 -19.75
C GLN A 274 23.38 8.91 -20.07
N ARG A 275 22.86 8.07 -20.95
CA ARG A 275 21.43 8.00 -21.30
C ARG A 275 20.55 7.66 -20.10
N GLN A 276 21.01 6.76 -19.24
CA GLN A 276 20.31 6.38 -18.00
C GLN A 276 20.33 7.53 -16.99
N LEU A 277 21.48 8.21 -16.82
CA LEU A 277 21.60 9.37 -15.94
C LEU A 277 20.69 10.53 -16.35
N GLU A 278 20.53 10.79 -17.64
CA GLU A 278 19.64 11.84 -18.15
C GLU A 278 18.19 11.61 -17.70
N ILE A 279 17.67 10.39 -17.81
CA ILE A 279 16.31 10.06 -17.36
C ILE A 279 16.23 9.95 -15.84
N TYR A 280 17.23 9.34 -15.20
CA TYR A 280 17.28 9.17 -13.74
C TYR A 280 17.24 10.52 -13.02
N SER A 281 18.00 11.49 -13.50
CA SER A 281 18.06 12.84 -12.91
C SER A 281 16.72 13.59 -12.98
N ILE A 282 15.86 13.26 -13.97
CA ILE A 282 14.51 13.82 -14.04
C ILE A 282 13.64 13.21 -12.93
N VAL A 283 13.70 11.88 -12.76
CA VAL A 283 12.91 11.18 -11.71
C VAL A 283 13.39 11.62 -10.32
N GLU A 284 14.70 11.72 -10.11
CA GLU A 284 15.31 12.24 -8.88
C GLU A 284 14.81 13.66 -8.56
N ALA A 285 14.85 14.56 -9.54
CA ALA A 285 14.36 15.92 -9.36
C ALA A 285 12.85 15.97 -9.04
N CYS A 286 12.05 15.08 -9.62
CA CYS A 286 10.63 14.94 -9.30
C CYS A 286 10.43 14.49 -7.85
N HIS A 287 11.18 13.47 -7.43
CA HIS A 287 11.14 12.93 -6.06
C HIS A 287 11.56 14.00 -5.02
N ASP A 288 12.64 14.73 -5.26
CA ASP A 288 13.07 15.78 -4.34
C ASP A 288 12.08 16.95 -4.29
N TYR A 289 11.44 17.28 -5.43
CA TYR A 289 10.49 18.39 -5.51
C TYR A 289 9.18 18.10 -4.75
N THR A 290 8.79 16.85 -4.62
CA THR A 290 7.64 16.46 -3.78
C THR A 290 7.83 16.91 -2.33
N LEU A 291 9.04 16.76 -1.76
CA LEU A 291 9.34 17.18 -0.39
C LEU A 291 9.24 18.69 -0.18
N GLU A 292 9.49 19.49 -1.21
CA GLU A 292 9.33 20.95 -1.13
C GLU A 292 7.84 21.36 -1.13
N LEU A 293 6.98 20.58 -1.80
CA LEU A 293 5.58 20.89 -2.01
C LEU A 293 4.65 20.30 -0.97
N ALA A 294 4.94 19.06 -0.50
CA ALA A 294 4.06 18.31 0.38
C ALA A 294 4.06 18.88 1.80
N LYS A 295 2.92 19.41 2.22
CA LYS A 295 2.70 19.96 3.57
C LYS A 295 1.21 20.01 3.89
N PRO A 296 0.82 20.16 5.17
CA PRO A 296 -0.59 20.28 5.54
C PRO A 296 -1.34 21.37 4.74
N GLY A 297 -2.53 21.04 4.27
CA GLY A 297 -3.41 21.92 3.51
C GLY A 297 -3.21 21.90 1.99
N VAL A 298 -2.09 21.37 1.48
CA VAL A 298 -1.87 21.19 0.04
C VAL A 298 -2.62 19.95 -0.44
N LYS A 299 -3.29 20.03 -1.58
CA LYS A 299 -3.90 18.86 -2.23
C LYS A 299 -2.80 18.01 -2.87
N TYR A 300 -2.81 16.71 -2.59
CA TYR A 300 -1.79 15.83 -3.18
C TYR A 300 -1.92 15.70 -4.70
N ALA A 301 -3.13 15.87 -5.23
CA ALA A 301 -3.35 16.00 -6.68
C ALA A 301 -2.58 17.20 -7.28
N ASP A 302 -2.52 18.33 -6.58
CA ASP A 302 -1.76 19.51 -7.06
C ASP A 302 -0.26 19.24 -7.07
N VAL A 303 0.24 18.48 -6.08
CA VAL A 303 1.63 18.00 -6.05
C VAL A 303 1.88 17.09 -7.25
N HIS A 304 1.03 16.08 -7.48
CA HIS A 304 1.14 15.18 -8.64
C HIS A 304 1.25 15.96 -9.95
N PHE A 305 0.35 16.92 -10.19
CA PHE A 305 0.40 17.70 -11.44
C PHE A 305 1.60 18.65 -11.51
N ALA A 306 2.12 19.14 -10.39
CA ALA A 306 3.37 19.91 -10.36
C ALA A 306 4.55 19.03 -10.78
N ILE A 307 4.61 17.80 -10.30
CA ILE A 307 5.62 16.80 -10.70
C ILE A 307 5.48 16.46 -12.19
N CYS A 308 4.26 16.26 -12.70
CA CYS A 308 4.02 16.01 -14.13
C CYS A 308 4.54 17.17 -15.00
N ARG A 309 4.40 18.42 -14.56
CA ARG A 309 4.93 19.59 -15.28
C ARG A 309 6.44 19.62 -15.28
N LEU A 310 7.06 19.46 -14.13
CA LEU A 310 8.53 19.40 -14.00
C LEU A 310 9.11 18.31 -14.90
N MET A 311 8.56 17.10 -14.80
CA MET A 311 8.97 15.96 -15.62
C MET A 311 8.83 16.27 -17.11
N PHE A 312 7.70 16.82 -17.52
CA PHE A 312 7.42 17.12 -18.93
C PHE A 312 8.36 18.19 -19.48
N ASP A 313 8.66 19.23 -18.72
CA ASP A 313 9.64 20.27 -19.11
C ASP A 313 11.03 19.68 -19.31
N ARG A 314 11.50 18.83 -18.40
CA ARG A 314 12.79 18.15 -18.54
C ARG A 314 12.84 17.18 -19.73
N LEU A 315 11.75 16.49 -20.00
CA LEU A 315 11.64 15.62 -21.19
C LEU A 315 11.64 16.40 -22.50
N LYS A 316 11.17 17.67 -22.50
CA LYS A 316 11.33 18.59 -23.65
C LYS A 316 12.78 18.94 -23.89
N GLU A 317 13.58 19.18 -22.86
CA GLU A 317 15.02 19.44 -22.98
C GLU A 317 15.76 18.28 -23.69
N LEU A 318 15.29 17.04 -23.47
CA LEU A 318 15.80 15.83 -24.13
C LEU A 318 15.18 15.59 -25.52
N GLY A 319 14.22 16.42 -25.93
CA GLY A 319 13.51 16.27 -27.22
C GLY A 319 12.53 15.12 -27.27
N LEU A 320 12.16 14.51 -26.14
CA LEU A 320 11.16 13.44 -26.04
C LEU A 320 9.73 13.98 -26.04
N ALA A 321 9.56 15.18 -25.50
CA ALA A 321 8.33 15.94 -25.48
C ALA A 321 8.50 17.30 -26.19
N LYS A 322 7.40 18.01 -26.45
CA LYS A 322 7.37 19.32 -27.13
C LYS A 322 6.12 20.11 -26.76
N GLY A 323 5.98 21.33 -27.24
CA GLY A 323 4.78 22.16 -27.07
C GLY A 323 4.70 22.84 -25.70
N ASN A 324 3.49 23.31 -25.36
CA ASN A 324 3.22 23.98 -24.09
C ASN A 324 2.96 22.95 -22.99
N THR A 325 3.69 23.05 -21.90
CA THR A 325 3.65 22.07 -20.78
C THR A 325 2.29 22.05 -20.07
N GLU A 326 1.67 23.20 -19.81
CA GLU A 326 0.36 23.27 -19.16
C GLU A 326 -0.74 22.62 -20.00
N GLU A 327 -0.71 22.87 -21.31
CA GLU A 327 -1.64 22.26 -22.24
C GLU A 327 -1.40 20.76 -22.37
N ALA A 328 -0.16 20.33 -22.43
CA ALA A 328 0.22 18.91 -22.50
C ALA A 328 -0.23 18.13 -21.27
N VAL A 329 0.04 18.65 -20.07
CA VAL A 329 -0.37 17.99 -18.80
C VAL A 329 -1.91 17.96 -18.69
N ARG A 330 -2.59 19.04 -19.05
CA ARG A 330 -4.06 19.08 -19.08
C ARG A 330 -4.66 18.09 -20.08
N ALA A 331 -4.01 17.88 -21.23
CA ALA A 331 -4.42 16.90 -22.23
C ALA A 331 -4.07 15.45 -21.85
N GLY A 332 -3.31 15.23 -20.78
CA GLY A 332 -2.89 13.90 -20.32
C GLY A 332 -1.62 13.38 -21.01
N ALA A 333 -0.87 14.21 -21.76
CA ALA A 333 0.34 13.77 -22.47
C ALA A 333 1.46 13.26 -21.53
N HIS A 334 1.48 13.69 -20.28
CA HIS A 334 2.40 13.20 -19.25
C HIS A 334 2.24 11.70 -18.99
N ALA A 335 1.04 11.13 -19.18
CA ALA A 335 0.77 9.72 -18.94
C ALA A 335 1.46 8.78 -19.94
N MET A 336 2.03 9.29 -21.03
CA MET A 336 2.95 8.53 -21.88
C MET A 336 4.17 8.05 -21.08
N PHE A 337 4.60 8.82 -20.08
CA PHE A 337 5.79 8.56 -19.27
C PHE A 337 5.47 8.14 -17.86
N LEU A 338 4.44 8.72 -17.23
CA LEU A 338 3.97 8.42 -15.87
C LEU A 338 2.48 8.04 -15.93
N PRO A 339 2.15 6.76 -16.17
CA PRO A 339 0.77 6.32 -16.32
C PRO A 339 0.05 6.00 -15.00
N HIS A 340 0.59 6.40 -13.87
CA HIS A 340 0.04 6.18 -12.52
C HIS A 340 0.09 7.46 -11.66
N GLY A 341 -0.47 7.39 -10.44
CA GLY A 341 -0.42 8.48 -9.48
C GLY A 341 0.96 8.69 -8.87
N LEU A 342 1.17 9.84 -8.23
CA LEU A 342 2.41 10.12 -7.50
C LEU A 342 2.54 9.31 -6.21
N GLY A 343 1.43 8.79 -5.68
CA GLY A 343 1.45 7.99 -4.47
C GLY A 343 0.06 7.69 -3.91
N HIS A 344 0.06 6.98 -2.80
CA HIS A 344 -1.11 6.51 -2.07
C HIS A 344 -0.91 6.62 -0.56
N MET A 345 -1.99 6.43 0.22
CA MET A 345 -1.89 6.30 1.67
C MET A 345 -1.13 5.03 2.04
N MET A 346 -0.31 5.14 3.07
CA MET A 346 0.53 4.07 3.61
C MET A 346 0.24 3.84 5.10
N GLY A 347 0.32 2.60 5.58
CA GLY A 347 0.06 2.31 6.99
C GLY A 347 0.15 0.84 7.35
N MET A 348 -0.95 0.29 7.89
CA MET A 348 -1.07 -1.15 8.17
C MET A 348 -1.25 -1.99 6.89
N ASP A 349 -1.69 -1.38 5.81
CA ASP A 349 -1.65 -1.95 4.48
C ASP A 349 -0.76 -1.07 3.61
N VAL A 350 -0.11 -1.67 2.61
CA VAL A 350 0.75 -0.92 1.68
C VAL A 350 -0.08 0.15 0.94
N HIS A 351 -1.21 -0.22 0.36
CA HIS A 351 -2.26 0.69 -0.05
C HIS A 351 -3.27 0.81 1.10
N ASP A 352 -3.00 1.69 2.05
CA ASP A 352 -3.74 1.71 3.32
C ASP A 352 -5.22 1.98 3.11
N MET A 353 -6.04 1.08 3.62
CA MET A 353 -7.51 1.13 3.55
C MET A 353 -8.11 1.05 2.13
N GLU A 354 -7.38 0.64 1.09
CA GLU A 354 -7.91 0.60 -0.29
C GLU A 354 -9.12 -0.36 -0.43
N ASN A 355 -9.24 -1.36 0.44
CA ASN A 355 -10.43 -2.21 0.55
C ASN A 355 -11.72 -1.44 0.91
N LEU A 356 -11.60 -0.24 1.49
CA LEU A 356 -12.71 0.67 1.79
C LEU A 356 -13.11 1.56 0.60
N ASP A 357 -12.51 1.34 -0.56
CA ASP A 357 -12.56 2.11 -1.78
C ASP A 357 -11.62 3.34 -1.76
N GLN A 358 -10.69 3.37 -2.72
CA GLN A 358 -9.70 4.46 -2.85
C GLN A 358 -10.35 5.86 -2.94
N ILE A 359 -11.60 5.96 -3.45
CA ILE A 359 -12.34 7.22 -3.50
C ILE A 359 -12.66 7.74 -2.10
N ASN A 360 -12.98 6.84 -1.17
CA ASN A 360 -13.24 7.23 0.23
C ASN A 360 -11.95 7.55 0.99
N VAL A 361 -10.82 6.97 0.59
CA VAL A 361 -9.53 7.12 1.27
C VAL A 361 -8.76 8.34 0.77
N GLY A 362 -8.61 8.46 -0.54
CA GLY A 362 -7.72 9.44 -1.18
C GLY A 362 -8.42 10.69 -1.71
N PHE A 363 -9.75 10.76 -1.63
CA PHE A 363 -10.54 11.87 -2.18
C PHE A 363 -11.58 12.37 -1.18
N ASP A 364 -12.14 13.54 -1.47
CA ASP A 364 -13.15 14.20 -0.67
C ASP A 364 -14.11 15.03 -1.55
N GLU A 365 -14.91 15.90 -0.94
CA GLU A 365 -15.85 16.76 -1.68
C GLU A 365 -15.16 17.83 -2.53
N GLU A 366 -13.96 18.27 -2.12
CA GLU A 366 -13.16 19.27 -2.84
C GLU A 366 -12.29 18.71 -3.96
N THR A 367 -11.94 17.42 -3.87
CA THR A 367 -11.03 16.77 -4.81
C THR A 367 -11.67 15.48 -5.29
N ARG A 368 -12.07 15.46 -6.56
CA ARG A 368 -12.69 14.29 -7.20
C ARG A 368 -11.70 13.63 -8.16
N PRO A 369 -11.69 12.30 -8.28
CA PRO A 369 -10.87 11.63 -9.27
C PRO A 369 -11.38 11.92 -10.68
N ASN A 370 -10.48 12.08 -11.65
CA ASN A 370 -10.81 12.08 -13.06
C ASN A 370 -10.74 10.63 -13.57
N LEU A 371 -11.88 9.98 -13.72
CA LEU A 371 -11.97 8.57 -14.11
C LEU A 371 -11.86 8.33 -15.63
N GLU A 372 -11.88 9.39 -16.43
CA GLU A 372 -11.89 9.29 -17.89
C GLU A 372 -10.49 9.41 -18.52
N GLN A 373 -9.62 10.22 -17.92
CA GLN A 373 -8.29 10.49 -18.47
C GLN A 373 -7.31 9.40 -18.07
N PHE A 374 -6.70 8.75 -19.06
CA PHE A 374 -5.64 7.76 -18.85
C PHE A 374 -4.48 8.34 -18.01
N GLY A 375 -3.95 7.54 -17.09
CA GLY A 375 -2.94 7.94 -16.12
C GLY A 375 -3.53 8.69 -14.91
N THR A 376 -4.35 9.72 -15.13
CA THR A 376 -5.01 10.45 -14.03
C THR A 376 -6.11 9.63 -13.36
N ASN A 377 -6.76 8.72 -14.08
CA ASN A 377 -7.79 7.82 -13.54
C ASN A 377 -7.23 6.79 -12.53
N CYS A 378 -5.91 6.64 -12.47
CA CYS A 378 -5.21 5.75 -11.55
C CYS A 378 -4.74 6.47 -10.27
N LEU A 379 -5.00 7.77 -10.10
CA LEU A 379 -4.66 8.46 -8.86
C LEU A 379 -5.38 7.83 -7.66
N ARG A 380 -4.60 7.48 -6.64
CA ARG A 380 -5.10 6.93 -5.36
C ARG A 380 -5.23 7.99 -4.27
N MET A 381 -4.41 9.04 -4.34
CA MET A 381 -4.39 10.11 -3.35
C MET A 381 -4.47 11.47 -4.04
N GLY A 382 -5.49 12.27 -3.69
CA GLY A 382 -5.70 13.60 -4.28
C GLY A 382 -6.12 14.66 -3.26
N ARG A 383 -6.71 14.25 -2.12
CA ARG A 383 -7.23 15.19 -1.12
C ARG A 383 -6.12 16.00 -0.42
N ARG A 384 -6.53 16.94 0.41
CA ARG A 384 -5.59 17.74 1.21
C ARG A 384 -4.81 16.87 2.17
N LEU A 385 -3.51 17.10 2.21
CA LEU A 385 -2.61 16.51 3.19
C LEU A 385 -2.88 17.10 4.58
N GLU A 386 -2.84 16.24 5.60
CA GLU A 386 -2.99 16.61 7.00
C GLU A 386 -1.80 16.09 7.80
N GLU A 387 -1.48 16.76 8.92
CA GLU A 387 -0.44 16.28 9.84
C GLU A 387 -0.73 14.83 10.28
N GLY A 388 0.29 14.00 10.26
CA GLY A 388 0.19 12.57 10.59
C GLY A 388 -0.17 11.67 9.41
N PHE A 389 -0.49 12.21 8.23
CA PHE A 389 -0.64 11.37 7.03
C PHE A 389 0.71 10.78 6.63
N VAL A 390 0.68 9.55 6.19
CA VAL A 390 1.82 8.90 5.52
C VAL A 390 1.38 8.53 4.13
N VAL A 391 2.12 9.00 3.14
CA VAL A 391 1.87 8.75 1.71
C VAL A 391 3.16 8.32 1.04
N THR A 392 3.08 7.54 -0.02
CA THR A 392 4.23 7.28 -0.89
C THR A 392 4.50 8.48 -1.78
N ASP A 393 5.77 8.66 -2.18
CA ASP A 393 6.23 9.56 -3.21
C ASP A 393 7.02 8.73 -4.23
N GLU A 394 6.38 8.39 -5.36
CA GLU A 394 6.82 7.37 -6.32
C GLU A 394 6.87 7.88 -7.77
N PRO A 395 7.50 9.01 -8.08
CA PRO A 395 7.63 9.44 -9.45
C PRO A 395 8.42 8.42 -10.28
N GLY A 396 8.00 8.24 -11.53
CA GLY A 396 8.66 7.34 -12.46
C GLY A 396 8.58 7.82 -13.90
N ILE A 397 9.50 7.34 -14.73
CA ILE A 397 9.48 7.51 -16.18
C ILE A 397 9.65 6.13 -16.83
N TYR A 398 8.68 5.79 -17.65
CA TYR A 398 8.62 4.50 -18.33
C TYR A 398 8.52 4.67 -19.83
N PHE A 399 9.23 3.83 -20.57
CA PHE A 399 9.13 3.77 -22.02
C PHE A 399 8.47 2.45 -22.43
N ILE A 400 7.14 2.45 -22.44
CA ILE A 400 6.30 1.27 -22.69
C ILE A 400 6.10 1.12 -24.20
N PRO A 401 6.71 0.12 -24.88
CA PRO A 401 6.67 0.01 -26.33
C PRO A 401 5.25 -0.05 -26.89
N ALA A 402 4.37 -0.84 -26.29
CA ALA A 402 2.98 -0.98 -26.72
C ALA A 402 2.20 0.35 -26.63
N LEU A 403 2.43 1.14 -25.57
CA LEU A 403 1.78 2.44 -25.38
C LEU A 403 2.29 3.47 -26.41
N ILE A 404 3.61 3.47 -26.67
CA ILE A 404 4.22 4.32 -27.70
C ILE A 404 3.61 4.01 -29.09
N ASP A 405 3.52 2.73 -29.44
CA ASP A 405 2.95 2.28 -30.71
C ASP A 405 1.47 2.67 -30.84
N GLU A 406 0.69 2.43 -29.82
CA GLU A 406 -0.74 2.75 -29.82
C GLU A 406 -0.99 4.25 -29.97
N TRP A 407 -0.30 5.08 -29.16
CA TRP A 407 -0.48 6.52 -29.19
C TRP A 407 0.02 7.14 -30.51
N LYS A 408 1.12 6.61 -31.04
CA LYS A 408 1.64 7.01 -32.38
C LYS A 408 0.62 6.70 -33.46
N ALA A 409 0.07 5.48 -33.48
CA ALA A 409 -0.93 5.07 -34.48
C ALA A 409 -2.21 5.92 -34.41
N LYS A 410 -2.67 6.23 -33.18
CA LYS A 410 -3.86 7.08 -32.94
C LYS A 410 -3.57 8.58 -33.05
N LYS A 411 -2.32 8.99 -33.20
CA LYS A 411 -1.86 10.38 -33.08
C LYS A 411 -2.31 11.06 -31.78
N HIS A 412 -2.42 10.27 -30.71
CA HIS A 412 -2.84 10.77 -29.41
C HIS A 412 -1.76 11.69 -28.83
N CYS A 413 -2.14 12.92 -28.45
CA CYS A 413 -1.21 13.96 -27.97
C CYS A 413 0.00 14.21 -28.91
N ALA A 414 -0.16 14.04 -30.23
CA ALA A 414 0.95 14.16 -31.21
C ALA A 414 1.56 15.57 -31.26
N GLU A 415 0.81 16.58 -30.85
CA GLU A 415 1.30 17.97 -30.71
C GLU A 415 2.27 18.15 -29.55
N PHE A 416 2.24 17.23 -28.57
CA PHE A 416 3.05 17.28 -27.35
C PHE A 416 4.15 16.22 -27.28
N LEU A 417 4.07 15.15 -28.09
CA LEU A 417 4.98 14.01 -28.04
C LEU A 417 5.83 13.93 -29.30
N ASN A 418 7.11 13.57 -29.15
CA ASN A 418 8.03 13.31 -30.24
C ASN A 418 8.16 11.81 -30.48
N PHE A 419 7.23 11.22 -31.23
CA PHE A 419 7.20 9.78 -31.46
C PHE A 419 8.46 9.23 -32.15
N ASP A 420 9.10 9.98 -33.03
CA ASP A 420 10.35 9.53 -33.68
C ASP A 420 11.49 9.40 -32.68
N LYS A 421 11.54 10.30 -31.69
CA LYS A 421 12.50 10.18 -30.59
C LYS A 421 12.11 9.08 -29.62
N LEU A 422 10.82 8.92 -29.29
CA LEU A 422 10.31 7.86 -28.39
C LEU A 422 10.61 6.45 -28.94
N GLU A 423 10.54 6.24 -30.26
CA GLU A 423 10.94 4.98 -30.88
C GLU A 423 12.36 4.55 -30.48
N THR A 424 13.29 5.48 -30.29
CA THR A 424 14.66 5.21 -29.90
C THR A 424 14.82 4.88 -28.42
N TYR A 425 13.73 4.93 -27.63
CA TYR A 425 13.72 4.61 -26.20
C TYR A 425 12.94 3.35 -25.85
N LYS A 426 12.38 2.62 -26.81
CA LYS A 426 11.64 1.38 -26.58
C LYS A 426 12.43 0.27 -25.89
N ASP A 427 13.76 0.33 -25.96
CA ASP A 427 14.69 -0.61 -25.31
C ASP A 427 15.14 -0.15 -23.91
N PHE A 428 14.71 1.04 -23.45
CA PHE A 428 15.23 1.69 -22.25
C PHE A 428 14.74 1.01 -20.96
N GLY A 429 13.47 0.61 -20.89
CA GLY A 429 12.82 0.14 -19.66
C GLY A 429 12.11 1.27 -18.90
N GLY A 430 12.26 1.28 -17.58
CA GLY A 430 11.66 2.30 -16.71
C GLY A 430 12.52 2.60 -15.49
N ILE A 431 12.29 3.76 -14.89
CA ILE A 431 12.92 4.23 -13.64
C ILE A 431 11.81 4.70 -12.71
N ARG A 432 11.80 4.22 -11.46
CA ARG A 432 11.02 4.75 -10.34
C ARG A 432 11.95 4.94 -9.15
N ILE A 433 11.72 5.99 -8.38
CA ILE A 433 12.30 6.23 -7.06
C ILE A 433 11.11 6.46 -6.14
N GLU A 434 11.06 5.75 -5.02
CA GLU A 434 9.93 5.79 -4.10
C GLU A 434 10.37 5.72 -2.67
N ASP A 435 9.75 6.56 -1.85
CA ASP A 435 9.90 6.57 -0.40
C ASP A 435 8.58 6.89 0.30
N ASP A 436 8.44 6.40 1.54
CA ASP A 436 7.35 6.75 2.44
C ASP A 436 7.57 8.14 3.04
N VAL A 437 6.57 9.00 2.95
CA VAL A 437 6.62 10.41 3.38
C VAL A 437 5.60 10.65 4.49
N LEU A 438 6.08 11.05 5.67
CA LEU A 438 5.25 11.53 6.78
C LEU A 438 5.01 13.03 6.63
N ILE A 439 3.73 13.42 6.63
CA ILE A 439 3.32 14.84 6.70
C ILE A 439 3.45 15.32 8.14
N THR A 440 4.30 16.30 8.36
CA THR A 440 4.56 16.92 9.65
C THR A 440 3.74 18.20 9.82
N LYS A 441 3.86 18.86 10.96
CA LYS A 441 3.14 20.11 11.24
C LYS A 441 3.36 21.21 10.19
N ASP A 442 4.57 21.36 9.69
CA ASP A 442 4.97 22.49 8.83
C ASP A 442 5.47 22.06 7.43
N GLY A 443 5.54 20.76 7.14
CA GLY A 443 6.07 20.21 5.89
C GLY A 443 5.92 18.71 5.82
N CYS A 444 6.98 18.04 5.38
CA CYS A 444 7.05 16.58 5.37
C CYS A 444 8.49 16.10 5.61
N ARG A 445 8.63 14.81 5.85
CA ARG A 445 9.92 14.12 5.90
C ARG A 445 9.76 12.67 5.45
N PHE A 446 10.82 12.09 4.98
CA PHE A 446 10.85 10.65 4.77
C PHE A 446 10.73 9.87 6.09
N ILE A 447 10.11 8.70 6.04
CA ILE A 447 10.16 7.70 7.09
C ILE A 447 11.47 6.90 6.92
N GLY A 448 12.10 6.52 8.05
CA GLY A 448 13.37 5.83 8.07
C GLY A 448 14.55 6.75 8.34
N LYS A 449 15.31 6.39 9.39
CA LYS A 449 16.52 7.10 9.78
C LYS A 449 17.65 6.91 8.76
N ASP A 450 17.82 5.66 8.31
CA ASP A 450 18.83 5.29 7.35
C ASP A 450 18.21 5.38 5.93
N ARG A 451 18.77 6.24 5.10
CA ARG A 451 18.28 6.44 3.74
C ARG A 451 18.79 5.35 2.80
N ILE A 452 17.89 4.71 2.06
CA ILE A 452 18.27 3.84 0.94
C ILE A 452 18.94 4.72 -0.11
N PRO A 453 20.15 4.38 -0.61
CA PRO A 453 20.80 5.17 -1.65
C PRO A 453 19.88 5.40 -2.85
N TYR A 454 19.72 6.66 -3.27
CA TYR A 454 18.89 7.01 -4.44
C TYR A 454 19.57 8.04 -5.35
N HIS A 455 20.51 8.84 -4.86
CA HIS A 455 21.35 9.66 -5.75
C HIS A 455 22.26 8.72 -6.59
N PRO A 456 22.39 8.94 -7.90
CA PRO A 456 23.16 8.04 -8.77
C PRO A 456 24.58 7.74 -8.27
N LYS A 457 25.27 8.75 -7.75
CA LYS A 457 26.63 8.59 -7.19
C LYS A 457 26.64 7.69 -5.94
N ASP A 458 25.62 7.80 -5.10
CA ASP A 458 25.53 7.02 -3.87
C ASP A 458 25.14 5.56 -4.18
N VAL A 459 24.24 5.35 -5.16
CA VAL A 459 23.92 4.01 -5.67
C VAL A 459 25.17 3.34 -6.23
N GLU A 460 25.89 4.01 -7.12
CA GLU A 460 27.14 3.48 -7.70
C GLU A 460 28.21 3.21 -6.64
N ALA A 461 28.39 4.14 -5.67
CA ALA A 461 29.34 3.98 -4.59
C ALA A 461 28.98 2.80 -3.67
N PHE A 462 27.69 2.64 -3.35
CA PHE A 462 27.20 1.51 -2.56
C PHE A 462 27.45 0.18 -3.25
N MET A 463 27.10 0.08 -4.54
CA MET A 463 27.28 -1.15 -5.33
C MET A 463 28.76 -1.50 -5.53
N ALA A 464 29.65 -0.50 -5.65
CA ALA A 464 31.08 -0.72 -5.83
C ALA A 464 31.79 -1.21 -4.55
N ASN A 465 31.28 -0.87 -3.37
CA ASN A 465 31.88 -1.19 -2.07
C ASN A 465 31.32 -2.47 -1.43
N ASN A 466 30.37 -3.12 -2.06
CA ASN A 466 29.67 -4.32 -1.59
C ASN A 466 29.49 -5.35 -2.71
#